data_cfa8e2e23b2b166c4efc80b4b9098a69
#
_entry.id   cfa8e2e23b2b166c4efc80b4b9098a69
#
_cell.length_a   1.000
_cell.length_b   1.000
_cell.length_c   1.000
_cell.angle_alpha   90.00
_cell.angle_beta   90.00
_cell.angle_gamma   90.00
#
_symmetry.space_group_name_H-M   'P 1'
#
loop_
_entity.id
_entity.type
_entity.pdbx_description
1 polymer ?
#
loop_
_entity_poly.entity_id
_entity_poly.type
_entity_poly.pdbx_seq_one_letter_code
_entity_poly.pdbx_strand_id
1 'polypeptide(L)'
;MCATGKRKQWKRILYAGLFLLCVVLLNEAVGFALLPVTYARMNLHNLEQGGYDDLFIGTSRGANNINPAVVDEVTGRKSTNLCMGNVYPLDDLYLIREACRIDPPKRVIYELDPSYYTVEEFQGMADPFVLHEMSFSSVKSLCGG
;
A
#
# COMPACT_ATOMS: atom_id res chain seq x y z
N MET A 1 -59.00 3.69 5.48
CA MET A 1 -58.19 2.97 4.47
C MET A 1 -56.85 3.62 4.22
N CYS A 2 -55.94 3.78 5.20
CA CYS A 2 -54.67 4.50 4.99
C CYS A 2 -53.40 3.77 5.55
N ALA A 3 -53.55 2.56 6.04
CA ALA A 3 -52.41 1.85 6.67
C ALA A 3 -51.55 0.98 5.73
N THR A 4 -52.08 0.60 4.58
CA THR A 4 -51.43 -0.29 3.61
C THR A 4 -50.30 0.40 2.81
N GLY A 5 -50.42 1.70 2.55
CA GLY A 5 -49.38 2.45 1.83
C GLY A 5 -48.08 2.62 2.59
N LYS A 6 -48.15 2.94 3.87
CA LYS A 6 -46.99 3.12 4.74
C LYS A 6 -46.19 1.80 4.88
N ARG A 7 -46.84 0.68 5.05
CA ARG A 7 -46.20 -0.64 5.21
C ARG A 7 -45.43 -1.06 3.92
N LYS A 8 -45.94 -0.69 2.75
CA LYS A 8 -45.30 -0.95 1.45
C LYS A 8 -44.09 -0.06 1.22
N GLN A 9 -44.14 1.19 1.67
CA GLN A 9 -43.00 2.12 1.61
C GLN A 9 -41.88 1.68 2.55
N TRP A 10 -42.18 1.29 3.78
CA TRP A 10 -41.19 0.79 4.73
C TRP A 10 -40.43 -0.44 4.19
N LYS A 11 -41.14 -1.39 3.56
CA LYS A 11 -40.49 -2.54 2.93
C LYS A 11 -39.54 -2.13 1.81
N ARG A 12 -39.89 -1.13 0.99
CA ARG A 12 -39.00 -0.62 -0.08
C ARG A 12 -37.75 0.02 0.50
N ILE A 13 -37.90 0.81 1.55
CA ILE A 13 -36.76 1.43 2.24
C ILE A 13 -35.86 0.36 2.86
N LEU A 14 -36.46 -0.65 3.49
CA LEU A 14 -35.71 -1.77 4.07
C LEU A 14 -34.92 -2.55 3.01
N TYR A 15 -35.55 -2.88 1.87
CA TYR A 15 -34.85 -3.56 0.78
C TYR A 15 -33.76 -2.70 0.13
N ALA A 16 -33.99 -1.40 -0.01
CA ALA A 16 -32.95 -0.49 -0.49
C ALA A 16 -31.76 -0.40 0.48
N GLY A 17 -32.04 -0.32 1.78
CA GLY A 17 -31.01 -0.35 2.82
C GLY A 17 -30.24 -1.67 2.83
N LEU A 18 -30.92 -2.80 2.72
CA LEU A 18 -30.29 -4.12 2.65
C LEU A 18 -29.44 -4.26 1.39
N PHE A 19 -29.91 -3.78 0.25
CA PHE A 19 -29.14 -3.78 -0.99
C PHE A 19 -27.87 -2.95 -0.86
N LEU A 20 -27.94 -1.74 -0.33
CA LEU A 20 -26.77 -0.89 -0.10
C LEU A 20 -25.79 -1.55 0.86
N LEU A 21 -26.26 -2.17 1.93
CA LEU A 21 -25.43 -2.93 2.87
C LEU A 21 -24.71 -4.07 2.15
N CYS A 22 -25.43 -4.85 1.33
CA CYS A 22 -24.82 -5.92 0.55
C CYS A 22 -23.74 -5.41 -0.43
N VAL A 23 -23.96 -4.27 -1.08
CA VAL A 23 -22.99 -3.65 -1.98
C VAL A 23 -21.73 -3.24 -1.21
N VAL A 24 -21.88 -2.61 -0.05
CA VAL A 24 -20.75 -2.23 0.81
C VAL A 24 -19.97 -3.46 1.25
N LEU A 25 -20.66 -4.47 1.79
CA LEU A 25 -20.00 -5.71 2.25
C LEU A 25 -19.27 -6.44 1.09
N LEU A 26 -19.88 -6.46 -0.10
CA LEU A 26 -19.23 -7.05 -1.27
C LEU A 26 -18.00 -6.27 -1.69
N ASN A 27 -18.07 -4.94 -1.68
CA ASN A 27 -16.93 -4.08 -1.99
C ASN A 27 -15.78 -4.32 -1.00
N GLU A 28 -16.06 -4.36 0.30
CA GLU A 28 -15.05 -4.66 1.32
C GLU A 28 -14.46 -6.07 1.17
N ALA A 29 -15.30 -7.07 0.89
CA ALA A 29 -14.85 -8.44 0.68
C ALA A 29 -13.95 -8.58 -0.56
N VAL A 30 -14.30 -7.91 -1.66
CA VAL A 30 -13.47 -7.87 -2.88
C VAL A 30 -12.18 -7.12 -2.62
N GLY A 31 -12.24 -5.97 -1.96
CA GLY A 31 -11.05 -5.21 -1.54
C GLY A 31 -10.11 -6.09 -0.72
N PHE A 32 -10.61 -6.75 0.30
CA PHE A 32 -9.83 -7.66 1.14
C PHE A 32 -9.22 -8.83 0.35
N ALA A 33 -9.96 -9.41 -0.60
CA ALA A 33 -9.48 -10.52 -1.43
C ALA A 33 -8.37 -10.08 -2.42
N LEU A 34 -8.40 -8.83 -2.89
CA LEU A 34 -7.43 -8.27 -3.83
C LEU A 34 -6.20 -7.68 -3.13
N LEU A 35 -6.29 -7.30 -1.86
CA LEU A 35 -5.18 -6.75 -1.05
C LEU A 35 -3.89 -7.57 -1.12
N PRO A 36 -3.90 -8.91 -1.09
CA PRO A 36 -2.68 -9.72 -1.16
C PRO A 36 -1.89 -9.57 -2.46
N VAL A 37 -2.49 -9.03 -3.51
CA VAL A 37 -1.94 -8.98 -4.87
C VAL A 37 -1.28 -7.64 -5.19
N THR A 38 -1.23 -6.71 -4.24
CA THR A 38 -0.62 -5.41 -4.48
C THR A 38 0.90 -5.48 -4.46
N TYR A 39 1.54 -4.75 -5.38
CA TYR A 39 2.99 -4.70 -5.53
C TYR A 39 3.69 -4.27 -4.23
N ALA A 40 3.15 -3.25 -3.55
CA ALA A 40 3.67 -2.78 -2.27
C ALA A 40 3.69 -3.89 -1.21
N ARG A 41 2.60 -4.66 -1.09
CA ARG A 41 2.47 -5.73 -0.12
C ARG A 41 3.40 -6.90 -0.41
N MET A 42 3.53 -7.26 -1.68
CA MET A 42 4.50 -8.28 -2.10
C MET A 42 5.92 -7.87 -1.72
N ASN A 43 6.29 -6.62 -1.96
CA ASN A 43 7.62 -6.13 -1.66
C ASN A 43 7.86 -6.00 -0.15
N LEU A 44 6.87 -5.54 0.62
CA LEU A 44 6.96 -5.53 2.08
C LEU A 44 7.02 -6.95 2.68
N HIS A 45 6.28 -7.90 2.09
CA HIS A 45 6.38 -9.30 2.50
C HIS A 45 7.76 -9.90 2.20
N ASN A 46 8.40 -9.50 1.10
CA ASN A 46 9.78 -9.90 0.83
C ASN A 46 10.74 -9.37 1.90
N LEU A 47 10.51 -8.17 2.42
CA LEU A 47 11.30 -7.64 3.54
C LEU A 47 11.18 -8.48 4.81
N GLU A 48 10.02 -9.07 5.09
CA GLU A 48 9.81 -9.97 6.24
C GLU A 48 10.74 -11.21 6.20
N GLN A 49 11.24 -11.59 5.02
CA GLN A 49 12.22 -12.66 4.88
C GLN A 49 13.62 -12.26 5.37
N GLY A 50 13.86 -10.96 5.52
CA GLY A 50 15.03 -10.38 6.16
C GLY A 50 16.36 -10.53 5.43
N GLY A 51 17.37 -9.90 6.03
CA GLY A 51 18.75 -10.02 5.59
C GLY A 51 19.10 -9.18 4.36
N TYR A 52 18.36 -8.11 4.09
CA TYR A 52 18.68 -7.18 3.02
C TYR A 52 19.69 -6.12 3.49
N ASP A 53 20.75 -5.95 2.69
CA ASP A 53 21.75 -4.93 2.91
C ASP A 53 21.34 -3.59 2.27
N ASP A 54 20.78 -3.65 1.08
CA ASP A 54 20.46 -2.50 0.23
C ASP A 54 18.95 -2.43 -0.06
N LEU A 55 18.36 -1.27 0.20
CA LEU A 55 16.96 -0.97 -0.07
C LEU A 55 16.88 0.13 -1.13
N PHE A 56 16.24 -0.16 -2.28
CA PHE A 56 15.91 0.84 -3.29
C PHE A 56 14.52 1.40 -3.04
N ILE A 57 14.40 2.74 -3.03
CA ILE A 57 13.16 3.51 -2.87
C ILE A 57 13.09 4.53 -3.98
N GLY A 58 11.89 4.81 -4.47
CA GLY A 58 11.64 5.81 -5.50
C GLY A 58 10.42 5.49 -6.35
N THR A 59 10.40 6.05 -7.54
CA THR A 59 9.25 6.04 -8.44
C THR A 59 9.14 4.77 -9.30
N SER A 60 8.18 4.80 -10.24
CA SER A 60 8.04 3.76 -11.27
C SER A 60 9.29 3.57 -12.14
N ARG A 61 10.17 4.56 -12.22
CA ARG A 61 11.45 4.43 -12.93
C ARG A 61 12.37 3.46 -12.21
N GLY A 62 12.51 3.60 -10.89
CA GLY A 62 13.25 2.65 -10.08
C GLY A 62 12.61 1.25 -10.10
N ALA A 63 11.26 1.19 -10.02
CA ALA A 63 10.53 -0.08 -10.07
C ALA A 63 10.80 -0.87 -11.36
N ASN A 64 10.87 -0.19 -12.50
CA ASN A 64 11.01 -0.83 -13.81
C ASN A 64 12.47 -1.02 -14.26
N ASN A 65 13.42 -0.25 -13.73
CA ASN A 65 14.79 -0.24 -14.23
C ASN A 65 15.81 -0.84 -13.26
N ILE A 66 15.46 -1.01 -11.98
CA ILE A 66 16.35 -1.61 -10.99
C ILE A 66 15.95 -3.06 -10.77
N ASN A 67 16.80 -3.98 -11.19
CA ASN A 67 16.64 -5.41 -10.91
C ASN A 67 17.55 -5.80 -9.73
N PRO A 68 17.00 -6.09 -8.55
CA PRO A 68 17.80 -6.47 -7.39
C PRO A 68 18.74 -7.66 -7.64
N ALA A 69 18.28 -8.68 -8.36
CA ALA A 69 19.10 -9.86 -8.62
C ALA A 69 20.40 -9.53 -9.38
N VAL A 70 20.34 -8.60 -10.35
CA VAL A 70 21.53 -8.15 -11.08
C VAL A 70 22.45 -7.32 -10.19
N VAL A 71 21.87 -6.49 -9.33
CA VAL A 71 22.66 -5.71 -8.34
C VAL A 71 23.37 -6.64 -7.38
N ASP A 72 22.68 -7.64 -6.90
CA ASP A 72 23.21 -8.65 -5.94
C ASP A 72 24.40 -9.41 -6.56
N GLU A 73 24.25 -9.84 -7.82
CA GLU A 73 25.32 -10.53 -8.56
C GLU A 73 26.59 -9.66 -8.67
N VAL A 74 26.43 -8.37 -8.95
CA VAL A 74 27.57 -7.45 -9.14
C VAL A 74 28.18 -7.03 -7.80
N THR A 75 27.36 -6.80 -6.79
CA THR A 75 27.78 -6.21 -5.52
C THR A 75 28.13 -7.23 -4.45
N GLY A 76 27.65 -8.47 -4.59
CA GLY A 76 27.74 -9.51 -3.56
C GLY A 76 26.90 -9.21 -2.32
N ARG A 77 25.94 -8.29 -2.41
CA ARG A 77 25.02 -7.91 -1.33
C ARG A 77 23.59 -8.25 -1.69
N LYS A 78 22.77 -8.52 -0.69
CA LYS A 78 21.34 -8.80 -0.89
C LYS A 78 20.58 -7.48 -0.93
N SER A 79 19.87 -7.22 -2.02
CA SER A 79 19.09 -6.00 -2.21
C SER A 79 17.60 -6.29 -2.41
N THR A 80 16.77 -5.28 -2.15
CA THR A 80 15.34 -5.31 -2.45
C THR A 80 14.89 -3.98 -3.02
N ASN A 81 13.83 -4.00 -3.84
CA ASN A 81 13.31 -2.84 -4.53
C ASN A 81 11.87 -2.55 -4.07
N LEU A 82 11.68 -1.43 -3.35
CA LEU A 82 10.39 -0.91 -2.91
C LEU A 82 9.94 0.29 -3.74
N CYS A 83 10.62 0.61 -4.85
CA CYS A 83 10.17 1.67 -5.76
C CYS A 83 8.77 1.34 -6.29
N MET A 84 7.91 2.34 -6.36
CA MET A 84 6.53 2.18 -6.81
C MET A 84 6.10 3.31 -7.74
N GLY A 85 5.09 3.04 -8.58
CA GLY A 85 4.47 4.08 -9.39
C GLY A 85 3.57 4.98 -8.56
N ASN A 86 3.51 6.26 -8.96
CA ASN A 86 2.60 7.24 -8.37
C ASN A 86 2.81 7.50 -6.88
N VAL A 87 4.05 7.42 -6.41
CA VAL A 87 4.45 7.76 -5.05
C VAL A 87 5.14 9.12 -5.01
N TYR A 88 5.01 9.79 -3.88
CA TYR A 88 5.66 11.07 -3.58
C TYR A 88 6.66 10.89 -2.44
N PRO A 89 7.57 11.85 -2.21
CA PRO A 89 8.59 11.73 -1.15
C PRO A 89 8.05 11.44 0.24
N LEU A 90 6.80 11.84 0.53
CA LEU A 90 6.18 11.52 1.80
C LEU A 90 5.82 10.02 1.90
N ASP A 91 5.33 9.44 0.81
CA ASP A 91 5.05 8.01 0.72
C ASP A 91 6.33 7.19 0.87
N ASP A 92 7.40 7.64 0.19
CA ASP A 92 8.73 7.03 0.30
C ASP A 92 9.26 7.06 1.74
N LEU A 93 9.07 8.19 2.46
CA LEU A 93 9.43 8.29 3.87
C LEU A 93 8.69 7.27 4.74
N TYR A 94 7.41 7.04 4.48
CA TYR A 94 6.63 6.02 5.20
C TYR A 94 7.16 4.62 4.88
N LEU A 95 7.43 4.31 3.61
CA LEU A 95 7.99 3.02 3.19
C LEU A 95 9.35 2.75 3.83
N ILE A 96 10.23 3.76 3.89
CA ILE A 96 11.53 3.65 4.57
C ILE A 96 11.33 3.34 6.06
N ARG A 97 10.43 4.05 6.73
CA ARG A 97 10.14 3.81 8.15
C ARG A 97 9.62 2.40 8.39
N GLU A 98 8.72 1.94 7.54
CA GLU A 98 8.18 0.59 7.64
C GLU A 98 9.23 -0.48 7.34
N ALA A 99 10.07 -0.27 6.34
CA ALA A 99 11.19 -1.15 6.05
C ALA A 99 12.17 -1.23 7.25
N CYS A 100 12.51 -0.10 7.84
CA CYS A 100 13.36 -0.07 9.04
C CYS A 100 12.73 -0.74 10.27
N ARG A 101 11.39 -0.78 10.33
CA ARG A 101 10.66 -1.47 11.41
C ARG A 101 10.67 -3.00 11.23
N ILE A 102 10.58 -3.46 9.98
CA ILE A 102 10.53 -4.90 9.66
C ILE A 102 11.94 -5.50 9.74
N ASP A 103 12.85 -4.96 8.95
CA ASP A 103 14.26 -5.38 8.89
C ASP A 103 15.12 -4.20 8.45
N PRO A 104 15.86 -3.52 9.36
CA PRO A 104 16.57 -2.30 9.03
C PRO A 104 17.70 -2.57 8.03
N PRO A 105 17.63 -2.00 6.81
CA PRO A 105 18.65 -2.16 5.80
C PRO A 105 19.93 -1.40 6.20
N LYS A 106 21.09 -1.85 5.72
CA LYS A 106 22.37 -1.15 5.94
C LYS A 106 22.45 0.14 5.14
N ARG A 107 21.78 0.18 3.98
CA ARG A 107 21.74 1.35 3.10
C ARG A 107 20.37 1.51 2.45
N VAL A 108 19.94 2.75 2.34
CA VAL A 108 18.79 3.16 1.51
C VAL A 108 19.32 3.91 0.31
N ILE A 109 18.94 3.48 -0.87
CA ILE A 109 19.31 4.11 -2.15
C ILE A 109 18.03 4.73 -2.69
N TYR A 110 17.99 6.07 -2.68
CA TYR A 110 16.81 6.83 -3.06
C TYR A 110 16.93 7.32 -4.49
N GLU A 111 16.00 6.91 -5.35
CA GLU A 111 15.89 7.40 -6.73
C GLU A 111 15.13 8.73 -6.72
N LEU A 112 15.82 9.81 -7.10
CA LEU A 112 15.24 11.15 -7.18
C LEU A 112 14.63 11.38 -8.56
N ASP A 113 13.31 11.44 -8.62
CA ASP A 113 12.62 11.79 -9.86
C ASP A 113 12.60 13.32 -10.05
N PRO A 114 13.01 13.83 -11.22
CA PRO A 114 12.93 15.26 -11.52
C PRO A 114 11.51 15.85 -11.40
N SER A 115 10.46 15.04 -11.55
CA SER A 115 9.08 15.49 -11.39
C SER A 115 8.78 16.01 -9.98
N TYR A 116 9.50 15.55 -8.96
CA TYR A 116 9.36 16.06 -7.59
C TYR A 116 9.65 17.55 -7.44
N TYR A 117 10.46 18.11 -8.34
CA TYR A 117 10.85 19.53 -8.33
C TYR A 117 9.93 20.41 -9.18
N THR A 118 8.99 19.83 -9.93
CA THR A 118 8.09 20.56 -10.83
C THR A 118 6.70 20.81 -10.22
N VAL A 119 6.42 20.23 -9.08
CA VAL A 119 5.14 20.39 -8.38
C VAL A 119 5.27 21.56 -7.41
N GLU A 120 4.59 22.68 -7.69
CA GLU A 120 4.66 23.92 -6.89
C GLU A 120 4.10 23.75 -5.46
N GLU A 121 3.17 22.84 -5.27
CA GLU A 121 2.70 22.43 -3.95
C GLU A 121 3.04 20.98 -3.72
N PHE A 122 3.85 20.76 -2.71
CA PHE A 122 4.09 19.45 -2.13
C PHE A 122 2.80 18.98 -1.45
N GLN A 123 1.81 18.64 -2.23
CA GLN A 123 0.66 17.90 -1.74
C GLN A 123 1.13 16.47 -1.48
N GLY A 124 1.87 16.33 -0.39
CA GLY A 124 2.15 15.05 0.20
C GLY A 124 0.85 14.46 0.74
N MET A 125 -0.05 14.13 -0.13
CA MET A 125 -1.05 13.13 0.14
C MET A 125 -0.31 11.81 -0.02
N ALA A 126 0.13 11.25 1.10
CA ALA A 126 0.44 9.85 1.15
C ALA A 126 -0.66 9.12 0.39
N ASP A 127 -0.28 8.34 -0.61
CA ASP A 127 -1.27 7.57 -1.38
C ASP A 127 -2.16 6.84 -0.37
N PRO A 128 -3.48 7.06 -0.36
CA PRO A 128 -4.40 6.41 0.59
C PRO A 128 -4.20 4.90 0.63
N PHE A 129 -3.71 4.35 -0.45
CA PHE A 129 -3.39 2.96 -0.61
C PHE A 129 -2.14 2.53 0.19
N VAL A 130 -1.06 3.32 0.13
CA VAL A 130 0.16 3.10 0.92
C VAL A 130 -0.17 3.24 2.40
N LEU A 131 -0.94 4.25 2.80
CA LEU A 131 -1.39 4.43 4.17
C LEU A 131 -2.25 3.28 4.68
N HIS A 132 -3.14 2.77 3.85
CA HIS A 132 -3.98 1.62 4.19
C HIS A 132 -3.13 0.36 4.42
N GLU A 133 -2.17 0.09 3.53
CA GLU A 133 -1.25 -1.05 3.67
C GLU A 133 -0.38 -0.92 4.93
N MET A 134 0.12 0.27 5.22
CA MET A 134 0.92 0.54 6.40
C MET A 134 0.11 0.40 7.70
N SER A 135 -1.13 0.88 7.72
CA SER A 135 -1.99 0.74 8.91
C SER A 135 -2.33 -0.73 9.20
N PHE A 136 -2.51 -1.53 8.15
CA PHE A 136 -2.79 -2.97 8.30
C PHE A 136 -1.57 -3.74 8.82
N SER A 137 -0.38 -3.42 8.33
CA SER A 137 0.88 -3.97 8.81
C SER A 137 1.12 -3.63 10.29
N SER A 138 0.86 -2.38 10.68
CA SER A 138 0.97 -1.93 12.07
C SER A 138 0.00 -2.65 13.01
N VAL A 139 -1.23 -2.90 12.58
CA VAL A 139 -2.22 -3.66 13.36
C VAL A 139 -1.77 -5.11 13.54
N LYS A 140 -1.23 -5.74 12.49
CA LYS A 140 -0.72 -7.11 12.58
C LYS A 140 0.44 -7.22 13.56
N SER A 141 1.32 -6.22 13.65
CA SER A 141 2.43 -6.20 14.61
C SER A 141 1.98 -6.03 16.05
N LEU A 142 0.84 -5.36 16.28
CA LEU A 142 0.25 -5.22 17.62
C LEU A 142 -0.49 -6.49 18.09
N CYS A 143 -0.95 -7.32 17.16
CA CYS A 143 -1.66 -8.56 17.47
C CYS A 143 -0.77 -9.81 17.50
N GLY A 144 0.51 -9.69 17.12
CA GLY A 144 1.48 -10.80 16.98
C GLY A 144 2.62 -10.80 17.98
N GLY A 145 2.51 -10.02 19.08
CA GLY A 145 3.47 -9.97 20.18
C GLY A 145 3.05 -10.90 21.33
#